data_9c775b12d7cf1a37229def944efca0c1
#
_entry.id   9c775b12d7cf1a37229def944efca0c1
#
_cell.length_a   1.000
_cell.length_b   1.000
_cell.length_c   1.000
_cell.angle_alpha   90.00
_cell.angle_beta   90.00
_cell.angle_gamma   90.00
#
_symmetry.space_group_name_H-M   'P 1'
#
loop_
_entity.id
_entity.type
_entity.pdbx_description
1 polymer ?
#
loop_
_entity_poly.entity_id
_entity_poly.type
_entity_poly.pdbx_seq_one_letter_code
_entity_poly.pdbx_strand_id
1 'polypeptide(L)'
;AATPTSNRGLIELNGADNVTIDGDDPATAGVRNLTFQMATSTSAITTAIRLSSSNTLGTGGANNNTVKNCIIVGSRPTGIATNMSYGINASNYSTTSLATGAYGNLNTTIDNNEIRRCHRGIHLNGASATYPNTGIFVTNNIVGSATLADNVGQCGIFVAYSNITGGATLS
;
A
#
# COMPACT_ATOMS: atom_id res chain seq x y z
N ALA A 1 -6.14 2.25 -16.97
CA ALA A 1 -6.58 1.86 -15.63
C ALA A 1 -6.95 0.39 -15.64
N ALA A 2 -6.60 -0.33 -14.60
CA ALA A 2 -6.94 -1.74 -14.43
C ALA A 2 -7.84 -1.91 -13.19
N THR A 3 -8.70 -2.93 -13.22
CA THR A 3 -9.60 -3.26 -12.10
C THR A 3 -9.07 -4.50 -11.42
N PRO A 4 -8.56 -4.42 -10.19
CA PRO A 4 -8.22 -5.62 -9.44
C PRO A 4 -9.50 -6.37 -9.07
N THR A 5 -9.38 -7.68 -8.98
CA THR A 5 -10.45 -8.50 -8.40
C THR A 5 -10.66 -8.09 -6.93
N SER A 6 -11.88 -8.30 -6.43
CA SER A 6 -12.21 -8.06 -5.02
C SER A 6 -11.15 -8.68 -4.09
N ASN A 7 -10.72 -7.90 -3.11
CA ASN A 7 -9.69 -8.26 -2.12
C ASN A 7 -8.28 -8.53 -2.69
N ARG A 8 -8.03 -8.10 -3.93
CA ARG A 8 -6.73 -8.29 -4.60
C ARG A 8 -6.06 -6.95 -4.91
N GLY A 9 -4.78 -6.99 -5.25
CA GLY A 9 -3.99 -5.86 -5.73
C GLY A 9 -3.81 -5.87 -7.25
N LEU A 10 -3.46 -4.73 -7.83
CA LEU A 10 -2.93 -4.68 -9.20
C LEU A 10 -1.57 -5.37 -9.26
N ILE A 11 -0.76 -5.14 -8.22
CA ILE A 11 0.50 -5.82 -7.97
C ILE A 11 0.43 -6.43 -6.58
N GLU A 12 0.84 -7.67 -6.46
CA GLU A 12 0.90 -8.38 -5.19
C GLU A 12 2.26 -9.06 -4.99
N LEU A 13 2.89 -8.71 -3.88
CA LEU A 13 4.11 -9.35 -3.41
C LEU A 13 3.73 -10.34 -2.31
N ASN A 14 3.23 -11.50 -2.71
CA ASN A 14 2.77 -12.55 -1.79
C ASN A 14 3.95 -13.35 -1.26
N GLY A 15 4.62 -12.85 -0.22
CA GLY A 15 5.82 -13.45 0.34
C GLY A 15 7.07 -13.29 -0.54
N ALA A 16 7.02 -12.39 -1.53
CA ALA A 16 8.21 -12.08 -2.33
C ALA A 16 9.09 -11.08 -1.58
N ASP A 17 10.36 -11.39 -1.47
CA ASP A 17 11.36 -10.61 -0.78
C ASP A 17 12.29 -9.87 -1.75
N ASN A 18 12.87 -8.76 -1.28
CA ASN A 18 13.91 -8.00 -1.99
C ASN A 18 13.43 -7.44 -3.35
N VAL A 19 12.17 -7.09 -3.47
CA VAL A 19 11.59 -6.47 -4.67
C VAL A 19 11.63 -4.96 -4.54
N THR A 20 12.09 -4.29 -5.58
CA THR A 20 11.98 -2.83 -5.72
C THR A 20 11.02 -2.50 -6.86
N ILE A 21 9.98 -1.76 -6.53
CA ILE A 21 9.11 -1.09 -7.50
C ILE A 21 9.54 0.37 -7.50
N ASP A 22 10.22 0.78 -8.56
CA ASP A 22 10.76 2.12 -8.72
C ASP A 22 10.11 2.78 -9.95
N GLY A 23 9.44 3.88 -9.72
CA GLY A 23 8.79 4.66 -10.77
C GLY A 23 9.70 5.70 -11.41
N ASP A 24 10.95 5.74 -11.02
CA ASP A 24 11.91 6.70 -11.57
C ASP A 24 12.41 6.27 -12.95
N ASP A 25 12.53 7.25 -13.83
CA ASP A 25 13.30 7.11 -15.05
C ASP A 25 14.77 7.44 -14.71
N PRO A 26 15.74 6.55 -14.98
CA PRO A 26 17.16 6.80 -14.71
C PRO A 26 17.69 8.12 -15.27
N ALA A 27 17.03 8.68 -16.29
CA ALA A 27 17.41 9.97 -16.86
C ALA A 27 16.94 11.18 -16.03
N THR A 28 16.03 11.00 -15.09
CA THR A 28 15.35 12.09 -14.35
C THR A 28 15.25 11.81 -12.85
N ALA A 29 16.35 11.42 -12.24
CA ALA A 29 16.41 10.91 -10.86
C ALA A 29 15.47 11.58 -9.85
N GLY A 30 14.70 10.76 -9.13
CA GLY A 30 13.76 11.19 -8.10
C GLY A 30 12.40 11.67 -8.62
N VAL A 31 12.13 11.53 -9.91
CA VAL A 31 10.85 11.91 -10.52
C VAL A 31 9.88 10.72 -10.53
N ARG A 32 8.60 11.00 -10.30
CA ARG A 32 7.54 9.99 -10.32
C ARG A 32 7.03 9.81 -11.74
N ASN A 33 7.55 8.83 -12.47
CA ASN A 33 7.21 8.58 -13.88
C ASN A 33 6.25 7.38 -14.08
N LEU A 34 6.17 6.46 -13.11
CA LEU A 34 5.31 5.28 -13.21
C LEU A 34 3.98 5.52 -12.49
N THR A 35 2.88 5.37 -13.22
CA THR A 35 1.54 5.52 -12.66
C THR A 35 0.83 4.17 -12.57
N PHE A 36 0.40 3.81 -11.36
CA PHE A 36 -0.55 2.73 -11.10
C PHE A 36 -1.93 3.31 -10.92
N GLN A 37 -2.82 3.07 -11.86
CA GLN A 37 -4.19 3.59 -11.80
C GLN A 37 -5.21 2.46 -11.75
N MET A 38 -5.97 2.41 -10.66
CA MET A 38 -7.12 1.53 -10.55
C MET A 38 -8.31 2.12 -11.28
N ALA A 39 -9.03 1.27 -12.01
CA ALA A 39 -10.33 1.63 -12.55
C ALA A 39 -11.34 1.82 -11.41
N THR A 40 -12.36 2.63 -11.63
CA THR A 40 -13.44 2.81 -10.67
C THR A 40 -14.13 1.47 -10.42
N SER A 41 -14.14 1.03 -9.16
CA SER A 41 -14.80 -0.19 -8.75
C SER A 41 -15.94 0.14 -7.79
N THR A 42 -17.08 -0.50 -7.99
CA THR A 42 -18.23 -0.41 -7.10
C THR A 42 -18.27 -1.53 -6.07
N SER A 43 -17.37 -2.48 -6.16
CA SER A 43 -17.34 -3.65 -5.29
C SER A 43 -16.03 -3.75 -4.53
N ALA A 44 -16.15 -4.12 -3.28
CA ALA A 44 -15.13 -4.65 -2.36
C ALA A 44 -13.74 -3.98 -2.33
N ILE A 45 -12.99 -4.37 -1.36
CA ILE A 45 -11.63 -3.90 -1.07
C ILE A 45 -10.69 -4.18 -2.24
N THR A 46 -10.07 -3.14 -2.76
CA THR A 46 -9.08 -3.22 -3.83
C THR A 46 -7.80 -2.49 -3.42
N THR A 47 -6.67 -2.92 -3.94
CA THR A 47 -5.36 -2.33 -3.62
C THR A 47 -4.58 -2.06 -4.90
N ALA A 48 -3.82 -0.99 -4.96
CA ALA A 48 -2.90 -0.82 -6.08
C ALA A 48 -1.66 -1.70 -5.87
N ILE A 49 -0.93 -1.53 -4.78
CA ILE A 49 0.25 -2.34 -4.48
C ILE A 49 0.07 -3.00 -3.12
N ARG A 50 0.08 -4.33 -3.10
CA ARG A 50 -0.08 -5.13 -1.90
C ARG A 50 1.19 -5.89 -1.56
N LEU A 51 1.66 -5.69 -0.33
CA LEU A 51 2.72 -6.47 0.29
C LEU A 51 2.07 -7.34 1.36
N SER A 52 2.12 -8.64 1.18
CA SER A 52 1.47 -9.59 2.10
C SER A 52 2.31 -10.84 2.28
N SER A 53 2.11 -11.53 3.39
CA SER A 53 2.68 -12.86 3.55
C SER A 53 2.07 -13.82 2.52
N SER A 54 2.80 -14.86 2.14
CA SER A 54 2.23 -15.97 1.40
C SER A 54 1.19 -16.69 2.26
N ASN A 55 0.21 -17.33 1.66
CA ASN A 55 -0.85 -18.04 2.39
C ASN A 55 -0.37 -19.32 3.07
N THR A 56 0.86 -19.71 2.84
CA THR A 56 1.38 -20.97 3.35
C THR A 56 1.94 -20.75 4.73
N LEU A 57 1.45 -21.51 5.68
CA LEU A 57 1.90 -21.51 7.06
C LEU A 57 3.44 -21.54 7.14
N GLY A 58 4.02 -20.57 7.74
CA GLY A 58 5.44 -20.57 8.11
C GLY A 58 6.42 -19.92 7.16
N THR A 59 6.02 -19.25 6.11
CA THR A 59 6.97 -18.70 5.12
C THR A 59 7.13 -17.16 5.14
N GLY A 60 6.90 -16.52 6.26
CA GLY A 60 7.22 -15.10 6.39
C GLY A 60 6.38 -14.13 5.56
N GLY A 61 6.56 -12.86 5.81
CA GLY A 61 5.95 -11.76 5.07
C GLY A 61 6.68 -11.47 3.76
N ALA A 62 6.24 -10.46 3.06
CA ALA A 62 6.96 -9.85 1.95
C ALA A 62 8.02 -8.89 2.52
N ASN A 63 9.28 -9.34 2.60
CA ASN A 63 10.32 -8.65 3.33
C ASN A 63 11.30 -7.89 2.43
N ASN A 64 11.93 -6.86 3.00
CA ASN A 64 12.97 -6.06 2.33
C ASN A 64 12.50 -5.45 1.00
N ASN A 65 11.22 -5.08 0.91
CA ASN A 65 10.66 -4.53 -0.31
C ASN A 65 10.65 -3.01 -0.30
N THR A 66 10.78 -2.42 -1.48
CA THR A 66 10.75 -0.97 -1.67
C THR A 66 9.71 -0.60 -2.72
N VAL A 67 8.87 0.38 -2.40
CA VAL A 67 7.97 1.05 -3.34
C VAL A 67 8.31 2.52 -3.33
N LYS A 68 8.82 3.04 -4.43
CA LYS A 68 9.25 4.43 -4.50
C LYS A 68 9.01 5.07 -5.86
N ASN A 69 8.99 6.41 -5.86
CA ASN A 69 8.90 7.25 -7.06
C ASN A 69 7.67 6.94 -7.94
N CYS A 70 6.56 6.47 -7.35
CA CYS A 70 5.37 6.10 -8.09
C CYS A 70 4.24 7.10 -7.89
N ILE A 71 3.36 7.19 -8.90
CA ILE A 71 2.05 7.84 -8.79
C ILE A 71 1.01 6.74 -8.65
N ILE A 72 0.25 6.77 -7.56
CA ILE A 72 -0.76 5.76 -7.25
C ILE A 72 -2.12 6.43 -7.20
N VAL A 73 -3.00 6.07 -8.13
CA VAL A 73 -4.34 6.60 -8.24
C VAL A 73 -5.35 5.50 -7.95
N GLY A 74 -6.03 5.63 -6.84
CA GLY A 74 -7.02 4.68 -6.39
C GLY A 74 -8.34 4.74 -7.16
N SER A 75 -9.26 3.89 -6.76
CA SER A 75 -10.59 3.77 -7.38
C SER A 75 -11.70 4.31 -6.48
N ARG A 76 -11.42 5.32 -5.64
CA ARG A 76 -12.43 5.86 -4.75
C ARG A 76 -13.64 6.38 -5.53
N PRO A 77 -14.79 5.73 -5.45
CA PRO A 77 -16.02 6.33 -5.94
C PRO A 77 -16.42 7.47 -5.02
N THR A 78 -16.98 8.51 -5.57
CA THR A 78 -17.52 9.63 -4.80
C THR A 78 -18.58 9.10 -3.84
N GLY A 79 -18.26 9.10 -2.57
CA GLY A 79 -19.28 9.15 -1.54
C GLY A 79 -19.58 7.93 -0.69
N ILE A 80 -18.79 6.82 -0.64
CA ILE A 80 -19.21 5.71 0.22
C ILE A 80 -18.11 4.93 0.93
N ALA A 81 -18.43 4.61 2.19
CA ALA A 81 -17.64 3.80 3.11
C ALA A 81 -17.54 2.29 2.77
N THR A 82 -18.23 1.79 1.75
CA THR A 82 -18.29 0.36 1.46
C THR A 82 -17.25 -0.12 0.47
N ASN A 83 -16.67 0.78 -0.32
CA ASN A 83 -15.68 0.42 -1.33
C ASN A 83 -14.31 0.93 -0.91
N MET A 84 -13.61 0.12 -0.15
CA MET A 84 -12.29 0.48 0.35
C MET A 84 -11.24 0.21 -0.71
N SER A 85 -10.68 1.28 -1.27
CA SER A 85 -9.48 1.19 -2.09
C SER A 85 -8.27 1.64 -1.29
N TYR A 86 -7.18 0.89 -1.41
CA TYR A 86 -5.92 1.19 -0.75
C TYR A 86 -4.87 1.52 -1.80
N GLY A 87 -4.04 2.51 -1.54
CA GLY A 87 -2.90 2.81 -2.39
C GLY A 87 -1.82 1.75 -2.22
N ILE A 88 -1.10 1.80 -1.12
CA ILE A 88 -0.12 0.79 -0.73
C ILE A 88 -0.63 0.10 0.53
N ASN A 89 -0.66 -1.23 0.51
CA ASN A 89 -1.14 -2.04 1.61
C ASN A 89 -0.09 -3.06 2.02
N ALA A 90 0.56 -2.83 3.15
CA ALA A 90 1.42 -3.79 3.81
C ALA A 90 0.63 -4.49 4.91
N SER A 91 -0.04 -5.57 4.56
CA SER A 91 -0.86 -6.36 5.45
C SER A 91 -0.63 -7.84 5.23
N ASN A 92 -1.20 -8.62 6.11
CA ASN A 92 -1.13 -10.06 6.00
C ASN A 92 -1.92 -10.65 4.85
N TYR A 93 -1.60 -11.91 4.56
CA TYR A 93 -2.43 -12.69 3.67
C TYR A 93 -3.85 -12.80 4.21
N SER A 94 -4.79 -12.31 3.46
CA SER A 94 -6.18 -12.71 3.52
C SER A 94 -6.86 -12.35 2.21
N THR A 95 -7.58 -13.27 1.64
CA THR A 95 -8.43 -13.03 0.48
C THR A 95 -9.75 -12.36 0.87
N THR A 96 -10.09 -12.36 2.15
CA THR A 96 -11.39 -11.91 2.65
C THR A 96 -11.32 -10.76 3.64
N SER A 97 -10.18 -10.55 4.26
CA SER A 97 -9.96 -9.42 5.16
C SER A 97 -8.53 -8.90 5.04
N LEU A 98 -8.30 -7.66 5.42
CA LEU A 98 -6.99 -7.01 5.33
C LEU A 98 -6.06 -7.33 6.51
N ALA A 99 -6.42 -8.25 7.37
CA ALA A 99 -5.83 -8.30 8.69
C ALA A 99 -5.60 -9.71 9.25
N THR A 100 -5.37 -10.72 8.47
CA THR A 100 -5.15 -12.03 9.10
C THR A 100 -4.17 -12.91 8.35
N GLY A 101 -2.97 -12.93 8.79
CA GLY A 101 -1.94 -13.89 8.43
C GLY A 101 -1.01 -14.10 9.61
N ALA A 102 -0.15 -15.08 9.56
CA ALA A 102 0.69 -15.47 10.66
C ALA A 102 2.00 -14.66 10.77
N TYR A 103 2.29 -13.74 9.86
CA TYR A 103 3.57 -13.02 9.82
C TYR A 103 3.41 -11.57 9.40
N GLY A 104 4.19 -10.68 10.01
CA GLY A 104 4.34 -9.30 9.55
C GLY A 104 5.30 -9.21 8.36
N ASN A 105 5.22 -8.11 7.62
CA ASN A 105 6.22 -7.76 6.62
C ASN A 105 7.37 -7.00 7.30
N LEU A 106 8.60 -7.30 6.89
CA LEU A 106 9.80 -6.73 7.50
C LEU A 106 10.52 -5.79 6.53
N ASN A 107 11.10 -4.71 7.07
CA ASN A 107 12.00 -3.83 6.33
C ASN A 107 11.39 -3.30 5.01
N THR A 108 10.17 -2.80 5.06
CA THR A 108 9.49 -2.22 3.90
C THR A 108 9.78 -0.72 3.82
N THR A 109 10.23 -0.26 2.66
CA THR A 109 10.42 1.16 2.37
C THR A 109 9.34 1.67 1.43
N ILE A 110 8.65 2.74 1.82
CA ILE A 110 7.65 3.46 1.01
C ILE A 110 8.13 4.90 0.95
N ASP A 111 8.73 5.29 -0.18
CA ASP A 111 9.43 6.56 -0.30
C ASP A 111 9.06 7.32 -1.57
N ASN A 112 8.89 8.63 -1.46
CA ASN A 112 8.68 9.54 -2.57
C ASN A 112 7.55 9.12 -3.54
N ASN A 113 6.42 8.60 -3.02
CA ASN A 113 5.25 8.30 -3.85
C ASN A 113 4.22 9.43 -3.76
N GLU A 114 3.42 9.60 -4.80
CA GLU A 114 2.20 10.41 -4.79
C GLU A 114 0.99 9.47 -4.79
N ILE A 115 0.15 9.55 -3.75
CA ILE A 115 -0.97 8.62 -3.55
C ILE A 115 -2.26 9.41 -3.40
N ARG A 116 -3.22 9.18 -4.29
CA ARG A 116 -4.49 9.91 -4.32
C ARG A 116 -5.67 9.04 -4.73
N ARG A 117 -6.89 9.52 -4.52
CA ARG A 117 -8.16 8.85 -4.83
C ARG A 117 -8.31 7.47 -4.18
N CYS A 118 -7.69 7.29 -3.05
CA CYS A 118 -7.82 6.07 -2.26
C CYS A 118 -8.77 6.30 -1.08
N HIS A 119 -9.34 5.23 -0.56
CA HIS A 119 -10.02 5.28 0.74
C HIS A 119 -8.98 5.44 1.85
N ARG A 120 -7.90 4.65 1.80
CA ARG A 120 -6.68 4.84 2.57
C ARG A 120 -5.48 4.92 1.64
N GLY A 121 -4.60 5.89 1.86
CA GLY A 121 -3.42 6.04 1.02
C GLY A 121 -2.41 4.93 1.29
N ILE A 122 -1.85 4.88 2.48
CA ILE A 122 -0.93 3.85 2.95
C ILE A 122 -1.59 3.12 4.12
N HIS A 123 -1.67 1.80 4.04
CA HIS A 123 -2.27 0.95 5.05
C HIS A 123 -1.24 -0.06 5.55
N LEU A 124 -0.80 0.13 6.79
CA LEU A 124 0.18 -0.72 7.47
C LEU A 124 -0.55 -1.48 8.59
N ASN A 125 -0.79 -2.75 8.39
CA ASN A 125 -1.47 -3.58 9.37
C ASN A 125 -0.78 -4.93 9.52
N GLY A 126 0.03 -5.06 10.56
CA GLY A 126 0.63 -6.33 10.92
C GLY A 126 -0.42 -7.38 11.32
N ALA A 127 0.00 -8.63 11.47
CA ALA A 127 -0.89 -9.74 11.80
C ALA A 127 -1.49 -9.61 13.21
N SER A 128 -0.67 -9.22 14.12
CA SER A 128 -1.01 -9.08 15.54
C SER A 128 0.14 -8.39 16.27
N ALA A 129 -0.03 -8.17 17.56
CA ALA A 129 1.06 -7.71 18.42
C ALA A 129 2.25 -8.69 18.45
N THR A 130 2.01 -9.98 18.24
CA THR A 130 3.06 -11.01 18.17
C THR A 130 3.77 -11.03 16.83
N TYR A 131 3.07 -10.67 15.77
CA TYR A 131 3.58 -10.67 14.40
C TYR A 131 3.36 -9.28 13.74
N PRO A 132 3.99 -8.24 14.27
CA PRO A 132 3.86 -6.90 13.70
C PRO A 132 4.63 -6.77 12.37
N ASN A 133 4.28 -5.79 11.56
CA ASN A 133 5.23 -5.29 10.58
C ASN A 133 6.35 -4.56 11.32
N THR A 134 7.61 -4.80 10.95
CA THR A 134 8.76 -4.14 11.58
C THR A 134 9.75 -3.59 10.58
N GLY A 135 10.48 -2.56 10.97
CA GLY A 135 11.45 -1.90 10.07
C GLY A 135 10.78 -1.19 8.90
N ILE A 136 9.60 -0.61 9.12
CA ILE A 136 8.87 0.10 8.07
C ILE A 136 9.35 1.54 8.00
N PHE A 137 9.74 1.98 6.80
CA PHE A 137 10.13 3.37 6.51
C PHE A 137 9.09 3.99 5.58
N VAL A 138 8.48 5.10 6.00
CA VAL A 138 7.53 5.87 5.20
C VAL A 138 8.06 7.30 5.14
N THR A 139 8.62 7.70 4.01
CA THR A 139 9.31 8.97 3.85
C THR A 139 8.90 9.67 2.56
N ASN A 140 8.92 11.00 2.55
CA ASN A 140 8.76 11.86 1.38
C ASN A 140 7.48 11.60 0.53
N ASN A 141 6.47 10.92 1.06
CA ASN A 141 5.26 10.64 0.31
C ASN A 141 4.28 11.82 0.36
N ILE A 142 3.62 12.08 -0.75
CA ILE A 142 2.46 12.96 -0.83
C ILE A 142 1.21 12.08 -0.79
N VAL A 143 0.42 12.18 0.27
CA VAL A 143 -0.78 11.35 0.43
C VAL A 143 -2.02 12.22 0.54
N GLY A 144 -2.83 12.22 -0.50
CA GLY A 144 -3.97 13.07 -0.65
C GLY A 144 -3.84 14.03 -1.83
N SER A 145 -4.73 15.00 -1.89
CA SER A 145 -4.75 16.04 -2.93
C SER A 145 -5.48 17.27 -2.41
N ALA A 146 -5.08 18.44 -2.86
CA ALA A 146 -5.84 19.66 -2.65
C ALA A 146 -7.18 19.66 -3.40
N THR A 147 -7.29 18.88 -4.47
CA THR A 147 -8.54 18.66 -5.21
C THR A 147 -9.39 17.63 -4.49
N LEU A 148 -10.57 18.02 -4.01
CA LEU A 148 -11.46 17.15 -3.24
C LEU A 148 -11.77 15.82 -3.93
N ALA A 149 -11.96 15.82 -5.24
CA ALA A 149 -12.24 14.60 -6.02
C ALA A 149 -11.06 13.61 -6.03
N ASP A 150 -9.86 14.10 -5.82
CA ASP A 150 -8.63 13.31 -5.84
C ASP A 150 -8.07 13.02 -4.45
N ASN A 151 -8.72 13.54 -3.41
CA ASN A 151 -8.25 13.34 -2.04
C ASN A 151 -8.48 11.91 -1.54
N VAL A 152 -7.84 11.56 -0.42
CA VAL A 152 -8.11 10.29 0.29
C VAL A 152 -9.41 10.38 1.08
N GLY A 153 -10.12 9.25 1.18
CA GLY A 153 -11.48 9.25 1.71
C GLY A 153 -11.59 9.11 3.22
N GLN A 154 -10.73 8.31 3.82
CA GLN A 154 -10.77 8.02 5.25
C GLN A 154 -9.54 8.51 5.98
N CYS A 155 -8.36 8.07 5.57
CA CYS A 155 -7.11 8.50 6.16
C CYS A 155 -5.95 8.40 5.17
N GLY A 156 -4.98 9.30 5.30
CA GLY A 156 -3.76 9.26 4.51
C GLY A 156 -2.95 8.01 4.83
N ILE A 157 -2.63 7.83 6.10
CA ILE A 157 -1.84 6.70 6.58
C ILE A 157 -2.56 6.04 7.75
N PHE A 158 -2.75 4.74 7.67
CA PHE A 158 -3.29 3.89 8.73
C PHE A 158 -2.19 2.97 9.24
N VAL A 159 -2.01 2.91 10.55
CA VAL A 159 -1.00 2.09 11.20
C VAL A 159 -1.64 1.27 12.30
N ALA A 160 -1.51 -0.06 12.23
CA ALA A 160 -1.86 -0.98 13.31
C ALA A 160 -0.88 -2.15 13.31
N TYR A 161 -0.50 -2.61 14.47
CA TYR A 161 0.47 -3.70 14.63
C TYR A 161 1.70 -3.53 13.72
N SER A 162 2.25 -2.32 13.69
CA SER A 162 3.38 -2.00 12.83
C SER A 162 4.35 -1.08 13.58
N ASN A 163 5.64 -1.42 13.53
CA ASN A 163 6.70 -0.60 14.09
C ASN A 163 7.36 0.17 12.96
N ILE A 164 7.18 1.47 12.96
CA ILE A 164 7.85 2.38 12.03
C ILE A 164 9.21 2.72 12.61
N THR A 165 10.25 2.45 11.86
CA THR A 165 11.64 2.77 12.20
C THR A 165 12.11 3.91 11.30
N GLY A 166 12.63 4.97 11.88
CA GLY A 166 12.99 6.19 11.15
C GLY A 166 11.82 7.19 11.09
N GLY A 167 12.15 8.48 11.07
CA GLY A 167 11.14 9.53 11.12
C GLY A 167 10.23 9.50 9.91
N ALA A 168 8.94 9.23 10.13
CA ALA A 168 7.94 9.51 9.12
C ALA A 168 7.79 11.03 9.02
N THR A 169 8.29 11.63 7.96
CA THR A 169 8.00 13.02 7.67
C THR A 169 6.68 13.06 6.91
N LEU A 170 5.64 13.48 7.59
CA LEU A 170 4.36 13.80 6.97
C LEU A 170 4.44 15.27 6.55
N SER A 171 4.45 15.53 5.29
CA SER A 171 4.36 16.90 4.75
C SER A 171 3.01 17.12 4.11
#